data_41a1768279f3b6d3af4f8b6ca083d9bf
#
_entry.id   41a1768279f3b6d3af4f8b6ca083d9bf
#
_cell.length_a   1.000
_cell.length_b   1.000
_cell.length_c   1.000
_cell.angle_alpha   90.00
_cell.angle_beta   90.00
_cell.angle_gamma   90.00
#
_symmetry.space_group_name_H-M   'P 1'
#
loop_
_entity.id
_entity.type
_entity.pdbx_description
1 polymer ?
#
loop_
_entity_poly.entity_id
_entity_poly.type
_entity_poly.pdbx_seq_one_letter_code
_entity_poly.pdbx_strand_id
1 'polypeptide(L)'
;FVENIYVERVRANVKRQALYCDMLGSARWVGELAQRYPAREITPLTPWFANISIHDVEITGCSTLVDVAALPEKPVKNFFFGNVKAHCDRIGKICDATKFSMKDVRIESCDTVMRIDNCDYASFFGFSNVTTGSPVRIEKTGGECRYLNVQTYPLAPVNYQSIRPGEVWLDTEGKPIQAHGFQVTFREGKYYWYGEDKTHTLFGTNRMFGGVRCYSSTDFYNWKDEGRIIEPAADPHSPLHHSQKLERPHILYCAKTGRYVCWLKSQSNDGHFVILEAEHFMGPYHFVRNLKPNGFAVGDFDMYADSDTGKGYVWFERPHWEQICAELSDDYTNVNGRYSEHFVGKVPPFTREAAAHFVMDGKHYIYTSGTTSYTPNPSEVAIFDDYHGEYRVLGNPHIGDEYAHSFCSQITSVIKIPGKDLYVAMADRWLPHTNKTDIPKKDWQSFLTRYKDHRPYPKDFATPKVADRFYTLVNPNQDVYKATYVFLPIVVKDGIPMIEWKDEWKLEDYE
;
A
#
# COMPACT_ATOMS: atom_id res chain seq x y z
N PHE A 1 3.21 31.07 -0.54
CA PHE A 1 3.34 29.60 -0.49
C PHE A 1 1.96 28.99 -0.63
N VAL A 2 1.86 27.91 -1.41
CA VAL A 2 0.64 27.11 -1.58
C VAL A 2 1.01 25.68 -1.20
N GLU A 3 0.48 25.18 -0.10
CA GLU A 3 0.79 23.84 0.36
C GLU A 3 -0.36 23.22 1.13
N ASN A 4 -0.33 21.88 1.23
CA ASN A 4 -1.32 21.09 1.95
C ASN A 4 -2.74 21.29 1.39
N ILE A 5 -2.87 21.30 0.06
CA ILE A 5 -4.12 21.42 -0.67
C ILE A 5 -4.67 20.04 -0.99
N TYR A 6 -5.94 19.84 -0.69
CA TYR A 6 -6.67 18.64 -1.03
C TYR A 6 -7.97 19.00 -1.73
N VAL A 7 -8.17 18.41 -2.92
CA VAL A 7 -9.36 18.63 -3.76
C VAL A 7 -9.86 17.28 -4.24
N GLU A 8 -11.12 16.99 -4.05
CA GLU A 8 -11.76 15.75 -4.50
C GLU A 8 -13.17 16.00 -5.05
N ARG A 9 -13.66 15.02 -5.82
CA ARG A 9 -15.01 15.01 -6.39
C ARG A 9 -15.33 16.28 -7.18
N VAL A 10 -14.44 16.59 -8.12
CA VAL A 10 -14.57 17.77 -8.99
C VAL A 10 -15.25 17.38 -10.28
N ARG A 11 -16.26 18.16 -10.68
CA ARG A 11 -16.81 18.12 -12.03
C ARG A 11 -16.73 19.52 -12.63
N ALA A 12 -16.07 19.66 -13.78
CA ALA A 12 -15.82 20.97 -14.38
C ALA A 12 -15.84 20.92 -15.92
N ASN A 13 -16.22 22.06 -16.50
CA ASN A 13 -15.98 22.38 -17.89
C ASN A 13 -15.22 23.70 -17.92
N VAL A 14 -14.03 23.72 -18.49
CA VAL A 14 -13.14 24.89 -18.47
C VAL A 14 -12.69 25.26 -19.88
N LYS A 15 -12.57 26.55 -20.15
CA LYS A 15 -12.17 27.04 -21.48
C LYS A 15 -10.64 26.97 -21.73
N ARG A 16 -9.85 26.88 -20.65
CA ARG A 16 -8.40 26.93 -20.74
C ARG A 16 -7.79 25.66 -20.13
N GLN A 17 -6.86 25.82 -19.22
CA GLN A 17 -6.19 24.72 -18.53
C GLN A 17 -7.09 24.15 -17.41
N ALA A 18 -7.18 22.83 -17.30
CA ALA A 18 -7.87 22.19 -16.19
C ALA A 18 -7.01 22.20 -14.92
N LEU A 19 -5.75 21.81 -15.02
CA LEU A 19 -4.75 21.92 -13.98
C LEU A 19 -3.71 22.96 -14.41
N TYR A 20 -3.66 24.08 -13.70
CA TYR A 20 -2.73 25.17 -13.98
C TYR A 20 -1.94 25.55 -12.73
N CYS A 21 -0.63 25.46 -12.82
CA CYS A 21 0.29 25.85 -11.76
C CYS A 21 1.43 26.65 -12.40
N ASP A 22 1.47 27.95 -12.15
CA ASP A 22 2.46 28.86 -12.71
C ASP A 22 3.16 29.66 -11.59
N MET A 23 4.46 29.45 -11.47
CA MET A 23 5.33 30.19 -10.56
C MET A 23 6.13 31.29 -11.27
N LEU A 24 6.04 31.38 -12.59
CA LEU A 24 6.80 32.35 -13.38
C LEU A 24 6.13 33.73 -13.37
N GLY A 25 4.82 33.76 -13.12
CA GLY A 25 4.01 34.97 -13.15
C GLY A 25 3.64 35.42 -14.55
N SER A 26 2.93 36.52 -14.64
CA SER A 26 2.44 37.07 -15.91
C SER A 26 3.36 38.18 -16.42
N ALA A 27 3.78 38.11 -17.68
CA ALA A 27 4.57 39.14 -18.34
C ALA A 27 3.92 40.55 -18.25
N ARG A 28 2.59 40.62 -18.14
CA ARG A 28 1.88 41.86 -17.92
C ARG A 28 2.27 42.59 -16.63
N TRP A 29 2.62 41.82 -15.58
CA TRP A 29 2.88 42.35 -14.24
C TRP A 29 4.36 42.35 -13.85
N VAL A 30 5.13 41.37 -14.35
CA VAL A 30 6.55 41.18 -13.99
C VAL A 30 7.50 41.30 -15.19
N GLY A 31 6.98 41.66 -16.36
CA GLY A 31 7.78 41.92 -17.57
C GLY A 31 8.61 40.70 -17.99
N GLU A 32 9.87 40.93 -18.26
CA GLU A 32 10.82 39.89 -18.69
C GLU A 32 11.07 38.82 -17.61
N LEU A 33 10.72 39.09 -16.34
CA LEU A 33 10.85 38.09 -15.27
C LEU A 33 9.84 36.95 -15.39
N ALA A 34 8.80 37.06 -16.24
CA ALA A 34 7.84 36.01 -16.51
C ALA A 34 8.40 34.92 -17.45
N GLN A 35 9.63 34.51 -17.23
CA GLN A 35 10.27 33.43 -17.99
C GLN A 35 11.11 32.57 -17.07
N ARG A 36 11.37 31.31 -17.51
CA ARG A 36 12.22 30.40 -16.78
C ARG A 36 13.69 30.79 -16.94
N TYR A 37 14.31 31.17 -15.85
CA TYR A 37 15.76 31.41 -15.75
C TYR A 37 16.49 30.15 -15.24
N PRO A 38 17.83 30.07 -15.37
CA PRO A 38 18.63 29.11 -14.59
C PRO A 38 18.35 29.22 -13.10
N ALA A 39 18.60 28.16 -12.34
CA ALA A 39 18.37 28.14 -10.89
C ALA A 39 19.06 29.29 -10.19
N ARG A 40 18.33 29.95 -9.30
CA ARG A 40 18.77 31.12 -8.52
C ARG A 40 18.75 30.79 -7.02
N GLU A 41 19.32 31.68 -6.23
CA GLU A 41 19.28 31.56 -4.77
C GLU A 41 17.82 31.59 -4.27
N ILE A 42 17.51 30.64 -3.36
CA ILE A 42 16.23 30.59 -2.71
C ILE A 42 16.14 31.65 -1.62
N THR A 43 15.10 32.47 -1.68
CA THR A 43 14.82 33.49 -0.68
C THR A 43 13.49 33.23 -0.01
N PRO A 44 13.16 33.92 1.10
CA PRO A 44 11.83 33.84 1.72
C PRO A 44 10.67 34.23 0.77
N LEU A 45 10.96 34.94 -0.30
CA LEU A 45 9.97 35.36 -1.30
C LEU A 45 9.85 34.37 -2.48
N THR A 46 10.73 33.39 -2.59
CA THR A 46 10.65 32.38 -3.66
C THR A 46 9.34 31.59 -3.53
N PRO A 47 8.43 31.63 -4.51
CA PRO A 47 7.17 30.93 -4.44
C PRO A 47 7.37 29.41 -4.32
N TRP A 48 6.41 28.74 -3.72
CA TRP A 48 6.45 27.29 -3.58
C TRP A 48 5.05 26.67 -3.59
N PHE A 49 4.93 25.55 -4.31
CA PHE A 49 3.76 24.70 -4.32
C PHE A 49 4.16 23.29 -3.87
N ALA A 50 3.53 22.79 -2.82
CA ALA A 50 3.86 21.47 -2.28
C ALA A 50 2.66 20.77 -1.63
N ASN A 51 2.74 19.43 -1.55
CA ASN A 51 1.76 18.60 -0.86
C ASN A 51 0.34 18.85 -1.38
N ILE A 52 0.14 18.70 -2.69
CA ILE A 52 -1.13 18.93 -3.37
C ILE A 52 -1.67 17.60 -3.87
N SER A 53 -2.91 17.29 -3.52
CA SER A 53 -3.62 16.11 -4.00
C SER A 53 -4.95 16.52 -4.63
N ILE A 54 -5.13 16.18 -5.89
CA ILE A 54 -6.37 16.42 -6.66
C ILE A 54 -6.81 15.09 -7.25
N HIS A 55 -7.99 14.63 -6.93
CA HIS A 55 -8.48 13.35 -7.43
C HIS A 55 -10.01 13.28 -7.54
N ASP A 56 -10.49 12.19 -8.16
CA ASP A 56 -11.91 11.99 -8.46
C ASP A 56 -12.46 13.15 -9.30
N VAL A 57 -11.82 13.37 -10.46
CA VAL A 57 -12.04 14.56 -11.31
C VAL A 57 -12.68 14.16 -12.62
N GLU A 58 -13.75 14.84 -12.98
CA GLU A 58 -14.39 14.77 -14.30
C GLU A 58 -14.30 16.14 -14.99
N ILE A 59 -13.51 16.20 -16.07
CA ILE A 59 -13.39 17.40 -16.92
C ILE A 59 -14.12 17.14 -18.22
N THR A 60 -15.28 17.76 -18.42
CA THR A 60 -16.09 17.55 -19.61
C THR A 60 -15.59 18.33 -20.83
N GLY A 61 -14.62 19.21 -20.67
CA GLY A 61 -13.90 19.91 -21.73
C GLY A 61 -12.85 20.86 -21.18
N CYS A 62 -11.66 20.89 -21.82
CA CYS A 62 -10.62 21.89 -21.58
C CYS A 62 -9.69 22.01 -22.80
N SER A 63 -9.00 23.16 -22.95
CA SER A 63 -8.00 23.30 -24.01
C SER A 63 -6.71 22.55 -23.68
N THR A 64 -6.32 22.48 -22.40
CA THR A 64 -5.13 21.78 -21.94
C THR A 64 -5.40 21.12 -20.60
N LEU A 65 -5.07 19.85 -20.47
CA LEU A 65 -5.31 19.11 -19.22
C LEU A 65 -4.38 19.60 -18.10
N VAL A 66 -3.07 19.64 -18.36
CA VAL A 66 -2.05 19.96 -17.35
C VAL A 66 -1.06 20.97 -17.92
N ASP A 67 -0.86 22.06 -17.21
CA ASP A 67 0.16 23.06 -17.53
C ASP A 67 0.85 23.50 -16.23
N VAL A 68 2.02 22.92 -15.96
CA VAL A 68 2.81 23.19 -14.76
C VAL A 68 4.12 23.84 -15.18
N ALA A 69 4.37 25.05 -14.68
CA ALA A 69 5.59 25.83 -14.88
C ALA A 69 6.10 26.32 -13.52
N ALA A 70 7.01 25.57 -12.92
CA ALA A 70 7.61 25.94 -11.64
C ALA A 70 9.00 26.56 -11.81
N LEU A 71 9.75 26.67 -10.72
CA LEU A 71 11.10 27.22 -10.70
C LEU A 71 12.12 26.09 -10.54
N PRO A 72 13.24 26.09 -11.30
CA PRO A 72 14.24 25.04 -11.18
C PRO A 72 14.88 24.99 -9.78
N GLU A 73 15.05 26.14 -9.10
CA GLU A 73 15.54 26.23 -7.73
C GLU A 73 14.52 25.76 -6.68
N LYS A 74 13.22 25.81 -7.00
CA LYS A 74 12.15 25.41 -6.08
C LYS A 74 11.00 24.71 -6.83
N PRO A 75 11.21 23.47 -7.26
CA PRO A 75 10.23 22.71 -8.04
C PRO A 75 8.92 22.49 -7.29
N VAL A 76 7.81 22.31 -8.00
CA VAL A 76 6.58 21.73 -7.43
C VAL A 76 6.91 20.38 -6.81
N LYS A 77 6.43 20.15 -5.58
CA LYS A 77 6.81 18.96 -4.81
C LYS A 77 5.60 18.22 -4.25
N ASN A 78 5.63 16.87 -4.30
CA ASN A 78 4.57 16.01 -3.79
C ASN A 78 3.20 16.39 -4.38
N PHE A 79 3.09 16.33 -5.70
CA PHE A 79 1.85 16.60 -6.41
C PHE A 79 1.23 15.28 -6.88
N PHE A 80 -0.02 15.06 -6.53
CA PHE A 80 -0.79 13.90 -6.95
C PHE A 80 -2.03 14.34 -7.75
N PHE A 81 -2.22 13.75 -8.94
CA PHE A 81 -3.39 13.96 -9.80
C PHE A 81 -3.93 12.58 -10.20
N GLY A 82 -5.08 12.19 -9.67
CA GLY A 82 -5.52 10.80 -9.77
C GLY A 82 -7.02 10.61 -9.98
N ASN A 83 -7.38 9.43 -10.51
CA ASN A 83 -8.75 9.06 -10.87
C ASN A 83 -9.45 10.17 -11.67
N VAL A 84 -8.91 10.44 -12.86
CA VAL A 84 -9.33 11.56 -13.71
C VAL A 84 -9.94 11.03 -15.00
N LYS A 85 -11.10 11.56 -15.35
CA LYS A 85 -11.68 11.46 -16.70
C LYS A 85 -11.72 12.84 -17.31
N ALA A 86 -11.12 13.03 -18.48
CA ALA A 86 -11.03 14.34 -19.09
C ALA A 86 -11.18 14.30 -20.60
N HIS A 87 -11.94 15.27 -21.14
CA HIS A 87 -11.92 15.61 -22.56
C HIS A 87 -11.07 16.87 -22.75
N CYS A 88 -10.00 16.79 -23.56
CA CYS A 88 -9.05 17.89 -23.73
C CYS A 88 -8.48 17.95 -25.14
N ASP A 89 -8.20 19.18 -25.63
CA ASP A 89 -7.55 19.37 -26.94
C ASP A 89 -6.08 18.96 -26.85
N ARG A 90 -5.40 19.27 -25.75
CA ARG A 90 -3.99 18.99 -25.51
C ARG A 90 -3.78 18.40 -24.10
N ILE A 91 -2.82 17.49 -24.00
CA ILE A 91 -2.42 16.92 -22.71
C ILE A 91 -1.61 17.94 -21.93
N GLY A 92 -0.62 18.56 -22.55
CA GLY A 92 0.16 19.65 -21.96
C GLY A 92 1.55 19.27 -21.49
N LYS A 93 2.02 19.94 -20.42
CA LYS A 93 3.40 19.80 -19.93
C LYS A 93 3.52 19.95 -18.42
N ILE A 94 4.64 19.42 -17.91
CA ILE A 94 5.09 19.60 -16.53
C ILE A 94 6.56 20.03 -16.58
N CYS A 95 6.86 21.18 -16.00
CA CYS A 95 8.20 21.75 -15.95
C CYS A 95 8.61 22.07 -14.51
N ASP A 96 9.79 21.59 -14.10
CA ASP A 96 10.34 21.75 -12.74
C ASP A 96 9.46 21.15 -11.65
N ALA A 97 9.45 19.82 -11.56
CA ALA A 97 8.68 19.09 -10.56
C ALA A 97 9.49 17.97 -9.89
N THR A 98 9.18 17.68 -8.64
CA THR A 98 9.72 16.53 -7.92
C THR A 98 8.62 15.78 -7.18
N LYS A 99 8.59 14.45 -7.27
CA LYS A 99 7.51 13.62 -6.76
C LYS A 99 6.14 14.01 -7.33
N PHE A 100 6.07 14.19 -8.64
CA PHE A 100 4.82 14.43 -9.35
C PHE A 100 4.23 13.09 -9.82
N SER A 101 2.99 12.82 -9.45
CA SER A 101 2.33 11.57 -9.77
C SER A 101 1.00 11.78 -10.48
N MET A 102 0.81 11.10 -11.62
CA MET A 102 -0.49 10.95 -12.28
C MET A 102 -0.90 9.48 -12.24
N LYS A 103 -2.09 9.20 -11.71
CA LYS A 103 -2.59 7.84 -11.56
C LYS A 103 -4.03 7.72 -12.03
N ASP A 104 -4.33 6.65 -12.81
CA ASP A 104 -5.67 6.36 -13.33
C ASP A 104 -6.27 7.57 -14.06
N VAL A 105 -5.49 8.14 -14.99
CA VAL A 105 -5.89 9.29 -15.80
C VAL A 105 -6.30 8.80 -17.17
N ARG A 106 -7.59 8.90 -17.48
CA ARG A 106 -8.18 8.53 -18.78
C ARG A 106 -8.63 9.78 -19.51
N ILE A 107 -8.10 9.99 -20.69
CA ILE A 107 -8.42 11.17 -21.48
C ILE A 107 -9.04 10.82 -22.82
N GLU A 108 -9.86 11.73 -23.34
CA GLU A 108 -10.29 11.78 -24.73
C GLU A 108 -9.59 12.99 -25.37
N SER A 109 -8.63 12.72 -26.28
CA SER A 109 -7.83 13.77 -26.91
C SER A 109 -7.26 13.33 -28.26
N CYS A 110 -7.03 14.26 -29.16
CA CYS A 110 -6.21 14.05 -30.36
C CYS A 110 -4.71 14.10 -30.05
N ASP A 111 -4.32 14.72 -28.92
CA ASP A 111 -2.92 14.73 -28.46
C ASP A 111 -2.59 13.39 -27.77
N THR A 112 -1.38 12.90 -27.98
CA THR A 112 -0.92 11.59 -27.47
C THR A 112 0.30 11.70 -26.59
N VAL A 113 0.75 12.93 -26.31
CA VAL A 113 2.05 13.16 -25.67
C VAL A 113 1.96 14.13 -24.49
N MET A 114 2.35 13.65 -23.31
CA MET A 114 2.66 14.48 -22.16
C MET A 114 4.14 14.85 -22.18
N ARG A 115 4.47 16.13 -22.11
CA ARG A 115 5.84 16.62 -22.09
C ARG A 115 6.31 16.92 -20.68
N ILE A 116 7.51 16.47 -20.34
CA ILE A 116 8.12 16.74 -19.04
C ILE A 116 9.52 17.34 -19.21
N ASP A 117 9.85 18.28 -18.35
CA ASP A 117 11.13 18.97 -18.32
C ASP A 117 11.61 19.14 -16.88
N ASN A 118 12.83 18.69 -16.56
CA ASN A 118 13.41 18.78 -15.21
C ASN A 118 12.47 18.23 -14.13
N CYS A 119 12.08 16.95 -14.27
CA CYS A 119 11.11 16.29 -13.40
C CYS A 119 11.75 15.08 -12.71
N ASP A 120 12.12 15.20 -11.44
CA ASP A 120 12.65 14.08 -10.66
C ASP A 120 11.54 13.31 -9.93
N TYR A 121 11.68 11.99 -9.85
CA TYR A 121 10.71 11.09 -9.18
C TYR A 121 9.29 11.26 -9.73
N ALA A 122 9.15 11.47 -11.02
CA ALA A 122 7.84 11.57 -11.66
C ALA A 122 7.26 10.18 -11.95
N SER A 123 5.95 10.05 -11.77
CA SER A 123 5.25 8.78 -11.94
C SER A 123 4.00 8.95 -12.78
N PHE A 124 3.85 8.09 -13.78
CA PHE A 124 2.65 8.00 -14.62
C PHE A 124 2.14 6.57 -14.60
N PHE A 125 1.07 6.34 -13.87
CA PHE A 125 0.52 5.03 -13.64
C PHE A 125 -0.90 4.94 -14.20
N GLY A 126 -1.12 4.16 -15.26
CA GLY A 126 -2.42 4.05 -15.93
C GLY A 126 -2.86 5.35 -16.62
N PHE A 127 -1.94 6.09 -17.22
CA PHE A 127 -2.25 7.28 -18.01
C PHE A 127 -2.51 6.89 -19.45
N SER A 128 -3.76 7.02 -19.90
CA SER A 128 -4.23 6.47 -21.16
C SER A 128 -5.13 7.42 -21.92
N ASN A 129 -5.09 7.31 -23.25
CA ASN A 129 -5.95 8.04 -24.16
C ASN A 129 -7.00 7.09 -24.77
N VAL A 130 -8.25 7.29 -24.39
CA VAL A 130 -9.36 6.45 -24.82
C VAL A 130 -9.62 6.61 -26.33
N THR A 131 -9.42 7.78 -26.88
CA THR A 131 -9.62 8.06 -28.33
C THR A 131 -8.69 7.22 -29.20
N THR A 132 -7.44 7.04 -28.77
CA THR A 132 -6.44 6.27 -29.52
C THR A 132 -6.36 4.80 -29.08
N GLY A 133 -7.01 4.45 -27.96
CA GLY A 133 -6.93 3.12 -27.37
C GLY A 133 -5.53 2.77 -26.85
N SER A 134 -4.70 3.77 -26.54
CA SER A 134 -3.28 3.57 -26.21
C SER A 134 -2.86 4.36 -24.98
N PRO A 135 -1.79 3.92 -24.28
CA PRO A 135 -1.15 4.73 -23.24
C PRO A 135 -0.68 6.08 -23.78
N VAL A 136 -0.73 7.11 -22.95
CA VAL A 136 -0.14 8.41 -23.25
C VAL A 136 1.39 8.28 -23.23
N ARG A 137 2.05 8.75 -24.27
CA ARG A 137 3.52 8.76 -24.34
C ARG A 137 4.10 9.89 -23.49
N ILE A 138 5.06 9.58 -22.65
CA ILE A 138 5.80 10.57 -21.86
C ILE A 138 7.07 10.95 -22.59
N GLU A 139 7.23 12.22 -22.92
CA GLU A 139 8.37 12.77 -23.67
C GLU A 139 9.16 13.73 -22.79
N LYS A 140 10.47 13.46 -22.66
CA LYS A 140 11.41 14.37 -22.00
C LYS A 140 11.83 15.44 -23.00
N THR A 141 11.61 16.72 -22.69
CA THR A 141 11.87 17.85 -23.60
C THR A 141 13.15 18.64 -23.28
N GLY A 142 13.65 18.53 -22.07
CA GLY A 142 14.87 19.18 -21.58
C GLY A 142 15.21 18.68 -20.18
N GLY A 143 16.20 19.24 -19.52
CA GLY A 143 16.56 18.98 -18.13
C GLY A 143 16.72 17.50 -17.74
N GLU A 144 17.16 17.26 -16.53
CA GLU A 144 17.23 15.90 -15.98
C GLU A 144 15.85 15.42 -15.52
N CYS A 145 15.52 14.16 -15.88
CA CYS A 145 14.34 13.47 -15.37
C CYS A 145 14.80 12.13 -14.78
N ARG A 146 15.24 12.17 -13.53
CA ARG A 146 15.71 10.99 -12.80
C ARG A 146 14.52 10.24 -12.17
N TYR A 147 14.64 8.91 -12.11
CA TYR A 147 13.63 8.04 -11.49
C TYR A 147 12.22 8.23 -12.07
N LEU A 148 12.14 8.36 -13.39
CA LEU A 148 10.86 8.37 -14.09
C LEU A 148 10.29 6.95 -14.08
N ASN A 149 9.07 6.81 -13.57
CA ASN A 149 8.34 5.56 -13.56
C ASN A 149 7.07 5.69 -14.40
N VAL A 150 6.98 4.90 -15.48
CA VAL A 150 5.80 4.83 -16.35
C VAL A 150 5.29 3.40 -16.34
N GLN A 151 4.08 3.19 -15.86
CA GLN A 151 3.43 1.90 -15.86
C GLN A 151 2.08 1.99 -16.53
N THR A 152 1.82 1.10 -17.47
CA THR A 152 0.56 1.01 -18.20
C THR A 152 -0.18 -0.28 -17.83
N TYR A 153 -1.49 -0.29 -18.00
CA TYR A 153 -2.33 -1.48 -17.89
C TYR A 153 -3.46 -1.41 -18.93
N PRO A 154 -4.15 -2.52 -19.19
CA PRO A 154 -5.24 -2.55 -20.18
C PRO A 154 -6.31 -1.48 -19.93
N LEU A 155 -6.86 -0.92 -21.01
CA LEU A 155 -7.94 0.07 -20.96
C LEU A 155 -9.33 -0.56 -20.79
N ALA A 156 -9.46 -1.85 -21.15
CA ALA A 156 -10.68 -2.62 -21.01
C ALA A 156 -10.61 -3.57 -19.82
N PRO A 157 -11.73 -3.91 -19.21
CA PRO A 157 -11.79 -4.95 -18.20
C PRO A 157 -11.15 -6.25 -18.70
N VAL A 158 -10.42 -6.93 -17.82
CA VAL A 158 -9.75 -8.20 -18.11
C VAL A 158 -10.53 -9.30 -17.39
N ASN A 159 -10.75 -10.41 -18.08
CA ASN A 159 -11.29 -11.63 -17.48
C ASN A 159 -10.12 -12.59 -17.24
N TYR A 160 -9.66 -12.65 -16.01
CA TYR A 160 -8.53 -13.49 -15.61
C TYR A 160 -8.96 -14.96 -15.52
N GLN A 161 -8.09 -15.85 -15.98
CA GLN A 161 -8.24 -17.31 -15.90
C GLN A 161 -7.10 -17.95 -15.12
N SER A 162 -6.26 -17.14 -14.49
CA SER A 162 -5.07 -17.53 -13.76
C SER A 162 -4.61 -16.40 -12.85
N ILE A 163 -3.77 -16.73 -11.88
CA ILE A 163 -3.08 -15.78 -11.01
C ILE A 163 -1.66 -15.57 -11.52
N ARG A 164 -1.25 -14.31 -11.69
CA ARG A 164 0.10 -13.89 -12.09
C ARG A 164 0.71 -13.05 -10.97
N PRO A 165 1.43 -13.67 -10.04
CA PRO A 165 1.94 -12.99 -8.87
C PRO A 165 2.86 -11.82 -9.23
N GLY A 166 2.62 -10.66 -8.61
CA GLY A 166 3.42 -9.45 -8.78
C GLY A 166 3.03 -8.56 -9.96
N GLU A 167 2.16 -9.00 -10.86
CA GLU A 167 1.58 -8.15 -11.89
C GLU A 167 0.48 -7.23 -11.31
N VAL A 168 0.14 -6.16 -12.04
CA VAL A 168 -1.00 -5.31 -11.67
C VAL A 168 -2.28 -6.12 -11.86
N TRP A 169 -3.01 -6.31 -10.78
CA TRP A 169 -4.30 -6.99 -10.82
C TRP A 169 -5.42 -5.96 -10.93
N LEU A 170 -6.22 -6.08 -11.97
CA LEU A 170 -7.35 -5.19 -12.25
C LEU A 170 -8.66 -5.79 -11.73
N ASP A 171 -9.55 -4.95 -11.28
CA ASP A 171 -10.92 -5.32 -10.99
C ASP A 171 -11.75 -5.53 -12.27
N THR A 172 -13.00 -5.95 -12.10
CA THR A 172 -13.91 -6.22 -13.23
C THR A 172 -14.29 -4.97 -14.04
N GLU A 173 -13.93 -3.77 -13.56
CA GLU A 173 -14.06 -2.50 -14.29
C GLU A 173 -12.75 -2.04 -14.95
N GLY A 174 -11.66 -2.80 -14.80
CA GLY A 174 -10.34 -2.49 -15.35
C GLY A 174 -9.58 -1.44 -14.56
N LYS A 175 -9.83 -1.32 -13.25
CA LYS A 175 -9.06 -0.47 -12.33
C LYS A 175 -8.13 -1.33 -11.48
N PRO A 176 -6.92 -0.86 -11.14
CA PRO A 176 -6.05 -1.59 -10.21
C PRO A 176 -6.72 -1.78 -8.84
N ILE A 177 -6.68 -3.02 -8.35
CA ILE A 177 -7.16 -3.35 -7.00
C ILE A 177 -6.36 -2.54 -5.98
N GLN A 178 -7.07 -1.97 -5.01
CA GLN A 178 -6.52 -1.18 -3.91
C GLN A 178 -7.06 -1.70 -2.58
N ALA A 179 -6.51 -2.82 -2.14
CA ALA A 179 -6.80 -3.42 -0.85
C ALA A 179 -5.49 -3.96 -0.28
N HIS A 180 -4.76 -3.15 0.48
CA HIS A 180 -3.42 -3.44 0.98
C HIS A 180 -3.43 -3.76 2.47
N GLY A 181 -2.39 -4.43 3.00
CA GLY A 181 -2.35 -4.90 4.38
C GLY A 181 -3.58 -5.75 4.73
N PHE A 182 -3.97 -6.60 3.88
CA PHE A 182 -5.32 -7.10 3.63
C PHE A 182 -5.60 -8.47 4.23
N GLN A 183 -6.88 -8.81 4.22
CA GLN A 183 -7.37 -10.16 4.43
C GLN A 183 -8.28 -10.59 3.28
N VAL A 184 -8.33 -11.90 3.03
CA VAL A 184 -9.36 -12.52 2.18
C VAL A 184 -10.15 -13.52 3.01
N THR A 185 -11.46 -13.43 2.96
CA THR A 185 -12.37 -14.37 3.63
C THR A 185 -13.36 -14.97 2.64
N PHE A 186 -13.81 -16.20 2.89
CA PHE A 186 -14.86 -16.84 2.12
C PHE A 186 -16.15 -16.90 2.93
N ARG A 187 -17.22 -16.34 2.38
CA ARG A 187 -18.53 -16.24 3.05
C ARG A 187 -19.63 -16.38 2.01
N GLU A 188 -20.66 -17.14 2.33
CA GLU A 188 -21.88 -17.26 1.51
C GLU A 188 -21.59 -17.55 0.02
N GLY A 189 -20.59 -18.40 -0.24
CA GLY A 189 -20.21 -18.79 -1.60
C GLY A 189 -19.36 -17.78 -2.38
N LYS A 190 -18.86 -16.73 -1.73
CA LYS A 190 -18.00 -15.71 -2.33
C LYS A 190 -16.75 -15.45 -1.50
N TYR A 191 -15.68 -15.10 -2.18
CA TYR A 191 -14.49 -14.51 -1.57
C TYR A 191 -14.68 -13.01 -1.42
N TYR A 192 -14.21 -12.47 -0.30
CA TYR A 192 -14.15 -11.03 -0.04
C TYR A 192 -12.71 -10.65 0.32
N TRP A 193 -12.12 -9.81 -0.51
CA TRP A 193 -10.79 -9.25 -0.32
C TRP A 193 -10.94 -7.82 0.16
N TYR A 194 -10.54 -7.52 1.39
CA TYR A 194 -10.62 -6.19 1.95
C TYR A 194 -9.29 -5.73 2.54
N GLY A 195 -8.99 -4.47 2.39
CA GLY A 195 -7.71 -3.89 2.80
C GLY A 195 -7.71 -2.36 2.71
N GLU A 196 -6.57 -1.81 3.00
CA GLU A 196 -6.35 -0.37 2.94
C GLU A 196 -6.48 0.17 1.52
N ASP A 197 -7.33 1.17 1.32
CA ASP A 197 -7.36 1.94 0.08
C ASP A 197 -6.20 2.94 0.08
N LYS A 198 -5.14 2.62 -0.66
CA LYS A 198 -3.97 3.48 -0.81
C LYS A 198 -4.00 4.35 -2.06
N THR A 199 -5.12 4.40 -2.77
CA THR A 199 -5.26 5.15 -4.04
C THR A 199 -4.71 6.57 -3.92
N HIS A 200 -4.94 7.22 -2.80
CA HIS A 200 -4.60 8.63 -2.56
C HIS A 200 -3.60 8.85 -1.41
N THR A 201 -2.96 7.78 -0.93
CA THR A 201 -1.98 7.89 0.14
C THR A 201 -0.72 8.58 -0.37
N LEU A 202 -0.34 9.67 0.31
CA LEU A 202 0.87 10.44 0.02
C LEU A 202 1.75 10.52 1.26
N PHE A 203 2.89 9.84 1.23
CA PHE A 203 3.85 9.87 2.32
C PHE A 203 4.42 11.28 2.55
N GLY A 204 4.56 11.65 3.82
CA GLY A 204 5.03 12.97 4.22
C GLY A 204 3.96 14.06 4.12
N THR A 205 2.70 13.67 3.91
CA THR A 205 1.53 14.56 3.96
C THR A 205 0.59 14.13 5.08
N ASN A 206 -0.50 14.87 5.27
CA ASN A 206 -1.57 14.53 6.19
C ASN A 206 -2.64 13.60 5.56
N ARG A 207 -2.30 12.90 4.48
CA ARG A 207 -3.23 12.02 3.75
C ARG A 207 -2.70 10.60 3.73
N MET A 208 -2.99 9.90 4.79
CA MET A 208 -2.47 8.56 5.03
C MET A 208 -3.55 7.47 4.97
N PHE A 209 -4.78 7.76 5.42
CA PHE A 209 -5.88 6.81 5.45
C PHE A 209 -6.89 7.11 4.33
N GLY A 210 -7.02 6.17 3.39
CA GLY A 210 -7.99 6.22 2.29
C GLY A 210 -9.29 5.45 2.56
N GLY A 211 -9.44 4.84 3.74
CA GLY A 211 -10.52 3.94 4.07
C GLY A 211 -10.15 2.46 3.91
N VAL A 212 -11.11 1.59 4.14
CA VAL A 212 -11.00 0.15 3.87
C VAL A 212 -11.90 -0.18 2.69
N ARG A 213 -11.30 -0.61 1.58
CA ARG A 213 -12.00 -1.03 0.37
C ARG A 213 -12.19 -2.53 0.36
N CYS A 214 -13.29 -2.99 -0.24
CA CYS A 214 -13.63 -4.40 -0.34
C CYS A 214 -13.93 -4.77 -1.80
N TYR A 215 -13.46 -5.95 -2.18
CA TYR A 215 -13.74 -6.57 -3.47
C TYR A 215 -14.36 -7.94 -3.24
N SER A 216 -15.24 -8.38 -4.15
CA SER A 216 -15.83 -9.72 -4.11
C SER A 216 -15.51 -10.53 -5.37
N SER A 217 -15.38 -11.84 -5.20
CA SER A 217 -15.15 -12.79 -6.31
C SER A 217 -15.86 -14.11 -6.06
N THR A 218 -16.31 -14.75 -7.14
CA THR A 218 -16.83 -16.12 -7.09
C THR A 218 -15.81 -17.16 -7.56
N ASP A 219 -14.72 -16.72 -8.19
CA ASP A 219 -13.72 -17.58 -8.84
C ASP A 219 -12.28 -17.35 -8.33
N PHE A 220 -12.08 -16.38 -7.43
CA PHE A 220 -10.77 -15.98 -6.89
C PHE A 220 -9.84 -15.30 -7.92
N TYR A 221 -10.28 -15.12 -9.16
CA TYR A 221 -9.52 -14.47 -10.25
C TYR A 221 -10.04 -13.08 -10.56
N ASN A 222 -11.37 -12.95 -10.65
CA ASN A 222 -12.05 -11.76 -11.10
C ASN A 222 -12.75 -11.07 -9.93
N TRP A 223 -12.30 -9.88 -9.59
CA TRP A 223 -12.71 -9.17 -8.39
C TRP A 223 -13.55 -7.96 -8.73
N LYS A 224 -14.79 -7.95 -8.24
CA LYS A 224 -15.69 -6.81 -8.37
C LYS A 224 -15.46 -5.83 -7.23
N ASP A 225 -15.28 -4.55 -7.54
CA ASP A 225 -15.19 -3.49 -6.53
C ASP A 225 -16.57 -3.28 -5.86
N GLU A 226 -16.65 -3.54 -4.57
CA GLU A 226 -17.84 -3.32 -3.75
C GLU A 226 -17.79 -1.95 -3.03
N GLY A 227 -16.76 -1.17 -3.24
CA GLY A 227 -16.54 0.14 -2.60
C GLY A 227 -15.85 0.04 -1.25
N ARG A 228 -15.90 1.14 -0.51
CA ARG A 228 -15.33 1.21 0.83
C ARG A 228 -16.36 0.74 1.86
N ILE A 229 -15.95 -0.18 2.70
CA ILE A 229 -16.74 -0.66 3.85
C ILE A 229 -16.46 0.15 5.11
N ILE A 230 -15.34 0.87 5.15
CA ILE A 230 -15.02 1.88 6.17
C ILE A 230 -14.52 3.12 5.42
N GLU A 231 -15.27 4.22 5.55
CA GLU A 231 -14.92 5.50 4.95
C GLU A 231 -14.06 6.35 5.90
N PRO A 232 -13.12 7.15 5.37
CA PRO A 232 -12.48 8.19 6.16
C PRO A 232 -13.51 9.20 6.69
N ALA A 233 -13.37 9.60 7.95
CA ALA A 233 -14.24 10.60 8.54
C ALA A 233 -13.82 12.02 8.11
N ALA A 234 -14.80 12.90 7.94
CA ALA A 234 -14.57 14.32 7.64
C ALA A 234 -14.13 15.11 8.89
N ASP A 235 -14.52 14.69 10.09
CA ASP A 235 -14.15 15.34 11.34
C ASP A 235 -12.64 15.14 11.62
N PRO A 236 -11.83 16.22 11.73
CA PRO A 236 -10.41 16.14 12.02
C PRO A 236 -10.06 15.46 13.36
N HIS A 237 -11.01 15.42 14.29
CA HIS A 237 -10.85 14.77 15.61
C HIS A 237 -11.22 13.29 15.60
N SER A 238 -11.82 12.81 14.53
CA SER A 238 -12.18 11.40 14.38
C SER A 238 -10.93 10.52 14.30
N PRO A 239 -10.89 9.35 14.98
CA PRO A 239 -9.85 8.36 14.80
C PRO A 239 -9.82 7.79 13.37
N LEU A 240 -10.86 8.00 12.56
CA LEU A 240 -10.94 7.58 11.16
C LEU A 240 -10.65 8.73 10.16
N HIS A 241 -10.21 9.89 10.64
CA HIS A 241 -9.88 10.99 9.74
C HIS A 241 -8.72 10.61 8.79
N HIS A 242 -8.75 11.11 7.56
CA HIS A 242 -7.75 10.79 6.54
C HIS A 242 -6.29 11.12 6.94
N SER A 243 -6.08 11.99 7.92
CA SER A 243 -4.74 12.29 8.46
C SER A 243 -4.18 11.19 9.38
N GLN A 244 -5.02 10.28 9.83
CA GLN A 244 -4.59 9.14 10.63
C GLN A 244 -3.83 8.15 9.74
N LYS A 245 -2.80 7.52 10.28
CA LYS A 245 -2.12 6.42 9.62
C LYS A 245 -2.70 5.11 10.13
N LEU A 246 -3.82 4.68 9.51
CA LEU A 246 -4.52 3.43 9.84
C LEU A 246 -4.14 2.36 8.82
N GLU A 247 -3.79 1.19 9.32
CA GLU A 247 -3.24 0.11 8.51
C GLU A 247 -3.83 -1.24 8.93
N ARG A 248 -3.75 -2.25 8.05
CA ARG A 248 -4.04 -3.66 8.27
C ARG A 248 -5.41 -3.92 8.88
N PRO A 249 -6.53 -3.69 8.17
CA PRO A 249 -7.85 -4.04 8.68
C PRO A 249 -7.98 -5.55 8.86
N HIS A 250 -8.44 -5.98 10.04
CA HIS A 250 -8.82 -7.36 10.32
C HIS A 250 -10.24 -7.39 10.85
N ILE A 251 -11.09 -8.23 10.29
CA ILE A 251 -12.49 -8.36 10.66
C ILE A 251 -12.76 -9.78 11.13
N LEU A 252 -13.22 -9.92 12.39
CA LEU A 252 -13.70 -11.17 12.93
C LEU A 252 -15.22 -11.11 13.17
N TYR A 253 -15.89 -12.23 12.96
CA TYR A 253 -17.27 -12.39 13.38
C TYR A 253 -17.30 -12.95 14.80
N CYS A 254 -17.90 -12.21 15.72
CA CYS A 254 -18.13 -12.66 17.08
C CYS A 254 -19.50 -13.35 17.18
N ALA A 255 -19.51 -14.67 17.23
CA ALA A 255 -20.76 -15.44 17.32
C ALA A 255 -21.56 -15.14 18.59
N LYS A 256 -20.89 -14.75 19.68
CA LYS A 256 -21.52 -14.43 20.96
C LYS A 256 -22.37 -13.15 20.87
N THR A 257 -21.93 -12.14 20.16
CA THR A 257 -22.63 -10.86 20.03
C THR A 257 -23.40 -10.73 18.70
N GLY A 258 -23.14 -11.60 17.74
CA GLY A 258 -23.67 -11.49 16.39
C GLY A 258 -23.07 -10.32 15.60
N ARG A 259 -21.92 -9.77 16.01
CA ARG A 259 -21.29 -8.58 15.44
C ARG A 259 -20.02 -8.93 14.67
N TYR A 260 -19.74 -8.12 13.66
CA TYR A 260 -18.44 -8.07 13.00
C TYR A 260 -17.59 -7.02 13.70
N VAL A 261 -16.43 -7.42 14.18
CA VAL A 261 -15.48 -6.53 14.88
C VAL A 261 -14.26 -6.33 14.01
N CYS A 262 -13.99 -5.09 13.67
CA CYS A 262 -12.83 -4.69 12.86
C CYS A 262 -11.80 -4.01 13.75
N TRP A 263 -10.56 -4.46 13.62
CA TRP A 263 -9.39 -3.82 14.22
C TRP A 263 -8.56 -3.18 13.12
N LEU A 264 -8.09 -1.96 13.37
CA LEU A 264 -7.15 -1.22 12.53
C LEU A 264 -5.95 -0.81 13.37
N LYS A 265 -4.75 -1.03 12.86
CA LYS A 265 -3.53 -0.51 13.50
C LYS A 265 -3.40 0.98 13.22
N SER A 266 -3.22 1.80 14.26
CA SER A 266 -2.85 3.21 14.16
C SER A 266 -1.39 3.41 14.54
N GLN A 267 -0.63 4.15 13.76
CA GLN A 267 0.74 4.56 14.11
C GLN A 267 0.79 5.88 14.92
N SER A 268 -0.35 6.50 15.17
CA SER A 268 -0.43 7.69 16.03
C SER A 268 -0.25 7.33 17.51
N ASN A 269 0.26 8.25 18.32
CA ASN A 269 0.39 8.08 19.77
C ASN A 269 1.11 6.80 20.20
N ASP A 270 2.26 6.51 19.62
CA ASP A 270 3.10 5.34 19.89
C ASP A 270 2.45 3.99 19.54
N GLY A 271 1.49 3.99 18.62
CA GLY A 271 0.78 2.79 18.18
C GLY A 271 -0.34 2.34 19.11
N HIS A 272 -1.54 2.19 18.54
CA HIS A 272 -2.72 1.64 19.19
C HIS A 272 -3.65 1.03 18.15
N PHE A 273 -4.60 0.22 18.57
CA PHE A 273 -5.68 -0.23 17.69
C PHE A 273 -6.87 0.71 17.74
N VAL A 274 -7.51 0.90 16.60
CA VAL A 274 -8.84 1.51 16.46
C VAL A 274 -9.83 0.39 16.23
N ILE A 275 -10.78 0.23 17.15
CA ILE A 275 -11.77 -0.85 17.17
C ILE A 275 -13.10 -0.33 16.67
N LEU A 276 -13.68 -1.06 15.72
CA LEU A 276 -14.98 -0.78 15.12
C LEU A 276 -15.87 -2.01 15.17
N GLU A 277 -17.17 -1.83 15.14
CA GLU A 277 -18.13 -2.95 15.03
C GLU A 277 -19.23 -2.65 14.01
N ALA A 278 -19.82 -3.70 13.45
CA ALA A 278 -20.96 -3.64 12.53
C ALA A 278 -21.90 -4.82 12.70
N GLU A 279 -23.17 -4.67 12.27
CA GLU A 279 -24.15 -5.76 12.19
C GLU A 279 -23.92 -6.65 10.97
N HIS A 280 -23.39 -6.05 9.90
CA HIS A 280 -23.14 -6.73 8.64
C HIS A 280 -21.66 -6.64 8.27
N PHE A 281 -21.15 -7.68 7.58
CA PHE A 281 -19.75 -7.71 7.12
C PHE A 281 -19.38 -6.49 6.26
N MET A 282 -20.29 -6.02 5.43
CA MET A 282 -20.09 -4.84 4.57
C MET A 282 -20.32 -3.51 5.29
N GLY A 283 -20.57 -3.53 6.59
CA GLY A 283 -20.83 -2.34 7.40
C GLY A 283 -22.31 -1.92 7.43
N PRO A 284 -22.61 -0.68 7.88
CA PRO A 284 -21.63 0.34 8.31
C PRO A 284 -20.91 -0.02 9.61
N TYR A 285 -19.62 0.30 9.66
CA TYR A 285 -18.79 0.12 10.85
C TYR A 285 -18.81 1.37 11.73
N HIS A 286 -18.97 1.18 13.05
CA HIS A 286 -19.02 2.25 14.03
C HIS A 286 -17.85 2.15 14.99
N PHE A 287 -17.24 3.28 15.32
CA PHE A 287 -16.13 3.35 16.26
C PHE A 287 -16.56 2.92 17.67
N VAL A 288 -15.78 2.04 18.27
CA VAL A 288 -15.98 1.56 19.64
C VAL A 288 -14.97 2.20 20.58
N ARG A 289 -13.67 2.03 20.30
CA ARG A 289 -12.60 2.56 21.18
C ARG A 289 -11.24 2.55 20.48
N ASN A 290 -10.31 3.31 21.06
CA ASN A 290 -8.87 3.11 20.87
C ASN A 290 -8.36 2.15 21.95
N LEU A 291 -7.42 1.26 21.60
CA LEU A 291 -6.94 0.22 22.48
C LEU A 291 -5.41 0.05 22.39
N LYS A 292 -4.73 0.09 23.53
CA LYS A 292 -3.39 -0.45 23.73
C LYS A 292 -3.52 -1.75 24.52
N PRO A 293 -3.48 -2.93 23.86
CA PRO A 293 -3.71 -4.20 24.54
C PRO A 293 -2.67 -4.40 25.64
N ASN A 294 -3.11 -4.70 26.84
CA ASN A 294 -2.27 -4.83 28.04
C ASN A 294 -1.34 -3.62 28.29
N GLY A 295 -1.67 -2.44 27.73
CA GLY A 295 -0.85 -1.23 27.83
C GLY A 295 0.29 -1.13 26.79
N PHE A 296 0.46 -2.11 25.92
CA PHE A 296 1.52 -2.12 24.92
C PHE A 296 1.20 -1.22 23.72
N ALA A 297 2.23 -0.60 23.17
CA ALA A 297 2.20 -0.07 21.82
C ALA A 297 2.08 -1.22 20.82
N VAL A 298 1.45 -0.96 19.65
CA VAL A 298 1.20 -1.99 18.65
C VAL A 298 1.85 -1.66 17.31
N GLY A 299 2.41 -2.67 16.67
CA GLY A 299 2.84 -2.69 15.29
C GLY A 299 1.91 -3.55 14.42
N ASP A 300 2.47 -4.20 13.42
CA ASP A 300 1.75 -5.10 12.52
C ASP A 300 1.15 -6.29 13.28
N PHE A 301 0.00 -6.76 12.83
CA PHE A 301 -0.77 -7.74 13.57
C PHE A 301 -1.57 -8.68 12.66
N ASP A 302 -2.06 -9.76 13.25
CA ASP A 302 -3.06 -10.66 12.71
C ASP A 302 -4.05 -11.08 13.81
N MET A 303 -5.24 -11.53 13.42
CA MET A 303 -6.29 -11.97 14.31
C MET A 303 -6.92 -13.29 13.85
N TYR A 304 -7.26 -14.11 14.81
CA TYR A 304 -7.91 -15.38 14.54
C TYR A 304 -9.00 -15.67 15.57
N ALA A 305 -10.14 -16.17 15.10
CA ALA A 305 -11.19 -16.71 15.95
C ALA A 305 -11.16 -18.24 15.83
N ASP A 306 -10.86 -18.90 16.93
CA ASP A 306 -10.86 -20.35 17.03
C ASP A 306 -12.30 -20.86 17.00
N SER A 307 -12.65 -21.60 15.98
CA SER A 307 -14.01 -22.10 15.74
C SER A 307 -14.46 -23.13 16.80
N ASP A 308 -13.52 -23.87 17.38
CA ASP A 308 -13.81 -24.96 18.31
C ASP A 308 -14.10 -24.44 19.70
N THR A 309 -13.41 -23.38 20.11
CA THR A 309 -13.52 -22.79 21.44
C THR A 309 -14.33 -21.49 21.47
N GLY A 310 -14.51 -20.83 20.32
CA GLY A 310 -15.09 -19.50 20.21
C GLY A 310 -14.21 -18.38 20.79
N LYS A 311 -12.96 -18.68 21.14
CA LYS A 311 -11.99 -17.68 21.62
C LYS A 311 -11.34 -16.96 20.46
N GLY A 312 -11.08 -15.67 20.65
CA GLY A 312 -10.32 -14.86 19.73
C GLY A 312 -8.90 -14.63 20.22
N TYR A 313 -7.98 -14.51 19.27
CA TYR A 313 -6.58 -14.23 19.52
C TYR A 313 -6.09 -13.12 18.60
N VAL A 314 -5.15 -12.32 19.09
CA VAL A 314 -4.44 -11.29 18.30
C VAL A 314 -2.95 -11.46 18.49
N TRP A 315 -2.21 -11.55 17.39
CA TRP A 315 -0.76 -11.43 17.36
C TRP A 315 -0.39 -10.05 16.91
N PHE A 316 0.38 -9.33 17.70
CA PHE A 316 0.86 -8.01 17.28
C PHE A 316 2.32 -7.80 17.68
N GLU A 317 3.03 -7.12 16.83
CA GLU A 317 4.36 -6.65 17.13
C GLU A 317 4.28 -5.57 18.23
N ARG A 318 5.02 -5.73 19.31
CA ARG A 318 5.43 -4.59 20.12
C ARG A 318 6.56 -3.89 19.36
N PRO A 319 6.36 -2.66 18.85
CA PRO A 319 7.18 -2.14 17.76
C PRO A 319 8.67 -2.34 17.94
N HIS A 320 9.27 -3.13 17.03
CA HIS A 320 10.68 -3.47 16.96
C HIS A 320 11.25 -4.27 18.15
N TRP A 321 10.35 -5.00 18.82
CA TRP A 321 10.68 -5.93 19.89
C TRP A 321 10.13 -7.32 19.59
N GLU A 322 9.50 -7.94 20.55
CA GLU A 322 8.86 -9.24 20.40
C GLU A 322 7.44 -9.14 19.79
N GLN A 323 6.93 -10.28 19.39
CA GLN A 323 5.50 -10.43 19.13
C GLN A 323 4.74 -10.82 20.39
N ILE A 324 3.60 -10.19 20.61
CA ILE A 324 2.65 -10.52 21.66
C ILE A 324 1.53 -11.35 21.04
N CYS A 325 1.20 -12.50 21.65
CA CYS A 325 -0.07 -13.17 21.44
C CYS A 325 -0.97 -12.86 22.61
N ALA A 326 -2.13 -12.22 22.38
CA ALA A 326 -3.10 -11.92 23.43
C ALA A 326 -4.46 -12.55 23.12
N GLU A 327 -5.14 -13.05 24.17
CA GLU A 327 -6.50 -13.57 24.08
C GLU A 327 -7.50 -12.40 24.12
N LEU A 328 -8.47 -12.40 23.20
CA LEU A 328 -9.49 -11.37 23.10
C LEU A 328 -10.54 -11.51 24.21
N SER A 329 -11.22 -10.40 24.51
CA SER A 329 -12.46 -10.42 25.29
C SER A 329 -13.56 -11.17 24.54
N ASP A 330 -14.58 -11.58 25.27
CA ASP A 330 -15.70 -12.36 24.74
C ASP A 330 -16.47 -11.70 23.58
N ASP A 331 -16.41 -10.39 23.47
CA ASP A 331 -17.02 -9.57 22.41
C ASP A 331 -16.04 -9.16 21.32
N TYR A 332 -14.77 -9.60 21.41
CA TYR A 332 -13.65 -9.27 20.52
C TYR A 332 -13.31 -7.77 20.43
N THR A 333 -13.88 -6.91 21.29
CA THR A 333 -13.59 -5.47 21.26
C THR A 333 -12.43 -5.06 22.18
N ASN A 334 -11.82 -6.01 22.90
CA ASN A 334 -10.71 -5.79 23.83
C ASN A 334 -9.89 -7.09 23.97
N VAL A 335 -8.86 -7.06 24.79
CA VAL A 335 -8.16 -8.24 25.30
C VAL A 335 -8.61 -8.55 26.71
N ASN A 336 -8.53 -9.83 27.14
CA ASN A 336 -8.96 -10.26 28.47
C ASN A 336 -7.84 -10.20 29.54
N GLY A 337 -6.64 -9.76 29.15
CA GLY A 337 -5.48 -9.65 30.03
C GLY A 337 -4.48 -10.82 29.95
N ARG A 338 -4.88 -11.96 29.36
CA ARG A 338 -3.95 -13.08 29.11
C ARG A 338 -3.14 -12.82 27.85
N TYR A 339 -1.82 -12.93 27.96
CA TYR A 339 -0.90 -12.79 26.82
C TYR A 339 0.40 -13.59 27.03
N SER A 340 1.16 -13.73 25.96
CA SER A 340 2.50 -14.32 25.93
C SER A 340 3.40 -13.57 24.95
N GLU A 341 4.72 -13.68 25.15
CA GLU A 341 5.75 -13.03 24.34
C GLU A 341 6.47 -14.06 23.48
N HIS A 342 6.63 -13.77 22.19
CA HIS A 342 7.23 -14.68 21.21
C HIS A 342 8.32 -13.96 20.41
N PHE A 343 9.27 -14.75 19.85
CA PHE A 343 10.42 -14.25 19.09
C PHE A 343 11.31 -13.28 19.87
N VAL A 344 11.37 -13.46 21.19
CA VAL A 344 12.15 -12.63 22.10
C VAL A 344 13.65 -12.63 21.80
N GLY A 345 14.35 -11.55 22.18
CA GLY A 345 15.80 -11.42 22.05
C GLY A 345 16.30 -11.14 20.64
N LYS A 346 15.39 -10.97 19.65
CA LYS A 346 15.76 -10.49 18.32
C LYS A 346 16.01 -8.97 18.34
N VAL A 347 16.77 -8.50 17.38
CA VAL A 347 17.03 -7.06 17.17
C VAL A 347 16.68 -6.69 15.74
N PRO A 348 16.23 -5.46 15.48
CA PRO A 348 16.00 -5.00 14.11
C PRO A 348 17.24 -5.17 13.23
N PRO A 349 17.06 -5.54 11.96
CA PRO A 349 15.81 -5.74 11.24
C PRO A 349 15.19 -7.14 11.40
N PHE A 350 15.70 -7.95 12.34
CA PHE A 350 15.30 -9.35 12.51
C PHE A 350 14.21 -9.55 13.56
N THR A 351 13.75 -8.50 14.24
CA THR A 351 12.48 -8.51 14.97
C THR A 351 11.36 -8.86 14.01
N ARG A 352 10.27 -9.47 14.50
CA ARG A 352 9.24 -10.03 13.63
C ARG A 352 8.00 -9.15 13.62
N GLU A 353 7.53 -8.81 12.41
CA GLU A 353 6.30 -8.07 12.14
C GLU A 353 5.44 -8.81 11.08
N ALA A 354 4.33 -8.23 10.66
CA ALA A 354 3.44 -8.76 9.63
C ALA A 354 3.08 -10.23 9.88
N ALA A 355 2.56 -10.51 11.07
CA ALA A 355 2.05 -11.83 11.40
C ALA A 355 0.97 -12.26 10.39
N ALA A 356 0.99 -13.53 9.96
CA ALA A 356 -0.04 -14.17 9.17
C ALA A 356 -0.23 -15.61 9.70
N HIS A 357 -1.20 -15.78 10.59
CA HIS A 357 -1.52 -17.06 11.21
C HIS A 357 -2.43 -17.90 10.31
N PHE A 358 -2.22 -19.20 10.33
CA PHE A 358 -3.13 -20.16 9.70
C PHE A 358 -3.05 -21.53 10.38
N VAL A 359 -4.10 -22.32 10.18
CA VAL A 359 -4.16 -23.71 10.66
C VAL A 359 -4.12 -24.64 9.44
N MET A 360 -3.18 -25.59 9.46
CA MET A 360 -3.05 -26.62 8.43
C MET A 360 -2.83 -27.98 9.10
N ASP A 361 -3.66 -28.96 8.76
CA ASP A 361 -3.62 -30.33 9.34
C ASP A 361 -3.68 -30.34 10.89
N GLY A 362 -4.49 -29.44 11.46
CA GLY A 362 -4.66 -29.32 12.90
C GLY A 362 -3.49 -28.69 13.65
N LYS A 363 -2.49 -28.16 12.93
CA LYS A 363 -1.33 -27.46 13.50
C LYS A 363 -1.39 -25.98 13.20
N HIS A 364 -0.96 -25.16 14.14
CA HIS A 364 -0.87 -23.73 13.98
C HIS A 364 0.47 -23.31 13.39
N TYR A 365 0.43 -22.49 12.37
CA TYR A 365 1.59 -21.87 11.74
C TYR A 365 1.44 -20.37 11.72
N ILE A 366 2.56 -19.66 11.74
CA ILE A 366 2.58 -18.21 11.59
C ILE A 366 3.76 -17.83 10.69
N TYR A 367 3.47 -17.10 9.62
CA TYR A 367 4.48 -16.38 8.84
C TYR A 367 4.71 -15.00 9.46
N THR A 368 5.95 -14.53 9.36
CA THR A 368 6.33 -13.20 9.82
C THR A 368 7.42 -12.62 8.91
N SER A 369 7.55 -11.31 8.86
CA SER A 369 8.64 -10.61 8.19
C SER A 369 9.57 -9.91 9.19
N GLY A 370 10.73 -9.46 8.72
CA GLY A 370 11.61 -8.58 9.49
C GLY A 370 11.16 -7.11 9.39
N THR A 371 11.75 -6.26 10.22
CA THR A 371 11.38 -4.85 10.35
C THR A 371 12.26 -3.96 9.48
N THR A 372 11.93 -3.81 8.21
CA THR A 372 12.64 -2.99 7.22
C THR A 372 11.73 -1.98 6.51
N SER A 373 10.65 -1.56 7.18
CA SER A 373 9.61 -0.72 6.56
C SER A 373 9.07 -1.40 5.28
N TYR A 374 8.88 -0.68 4.19
CA TYR A 374 8.39 -1.24 2.91
C TYR A 374 9.47 -1.98 2.09
N THR A 375 10.72 -2.01 2.55
CA THR A 375 11.81 -2.72 1.86
C THR A 375 11.69 -4.22 2.11
N PRO A 376 11.69 -5.04 1.06
CA PRO A 376 11.60 -6.49 1.21
C PRO A 376 12.73 -7.08 2.06
N ASN A 377 12.41 -8.15 2.81
CA ASN A 377 13.33 -8.85 3.70
C ASN A 377 12.95 -10.33 3.81
N PRO A 378 13.78 -11.19 4.43
CA PRO A 378 13.45 -12.60 4.61
C PRO A 378 12.29 -12.80 5.59
N SER A 379 11.28 -13.58 5.16
CA SER A 379 10.25 -14.11 6.05
C SER A 379 10.77 -15.27 6.91
N GLU A 380 10.09 -15.53 8.01
CA GLU A 380 10.22 -16.75 8.80
C GLU A 380 8.85 -17.42 8.97
N VAL A 381 8.85 -18.75 9.04
CA VAL A 381 7.69 -19.53 9.47
C VAL A 381 7.97 -20.17 10.81
N ALA A 382 6.97 -20.15 11.69
CA ALA A 382 7.03 -20.88 12.95
C ALA A 382 5.79 -21.77 13.12
N ILE A 383 5.92 -22.82 13.94
CA ILE A 383 4.86 -23.77 14.31
C ILE A 383 4.66 -23.75 15.82
N PHE A 384 3.43 -23.93 16.27
CA PHE A 384 3.07 -24.06 17.68
C PHE A 384 1.82 -24.92 17.86
N ASP A 385 1.66 -25.51 19.05
CA ASP A 385 0.49 -26.33 19.42
C ASP A 385 -0.46 -25.59 20.37
N ASP A 386 0.04 -24.59 21.11
CA ASP A 386 -0.74 -23.75 22.05
C ASP A 386 -0.46 -22.28 21.73
N TYR A 387 -1.47 -21.46 21.67
CA TYR A 387 -1.40 -20.03 21.38
C TYR A 387 -0.43 -19.27 22.30
N HIS A 388 -0.29 -19.71 23.55
CA HIS A 388 0.62 -19.13 24.52
C HIS A 388 1.85 -20.01 24.81
N GLY A 389 2.01 -21.11 24.06
CA GLY A 389 3.11 -22.03 24.15
C GLY A 389 4.39 -21.59 23.43
N GLU A 390 5.31 -22.51 23.22
CA GLU A 390 6.55 -22.26 22.49
C GLU A 390 6.29 -22.18 20.98
N TYR A 391 6.85 -21.15 20.31
CA TYR A 391 6.85 -21.00 18.86
C TYR A 391 8.19 -21.46 18.30
N ARG A 392 8.20 -22.62 17.65
CA ARG A 392 9.38 -23.18 17.03
C ARG A 392 9.57 -22.65 15.61
N VAL A 393 10.60 -21.83 15.39
CA VAL A 393 10.97 -21.31 14.08
C VAL A 393 11.50 -22.43 13.19
N LEU A 394 10.93 -22.55 11.98
CA LEU A 394 11.27 -23.57 10.98
C LEU A 394 12.20 -23.01 9.88
N GLY A 395 12.35 -21.68 9.78
CA GLY A 395 13.21 -21.00 8.84
C GLY A 395 12.49 -20.14 7.81
N ASN A 396 13.20 -19.79 6.73
CA ASN A 396 12.63 -19.02 5.63
C ASN A 396 11.72 -19.92 4.75
N PRO A 397 10.44 -19.59 4.57
CA PRO A 397 9.51 -20.41 3.79
C PRO A 397 9.70 -20.30 2.26
N HIS A 398 10.44 -19.33 1.73
CA HIS A 398 10.53 -19.06 0.30
C HIS A 398 11.58 -19.94 -0.39
N ILE A 399 11.14 -20.92 -1.16
CA ILE A 399 12.02 -21.84 -1.90
C ILE A 399 12.67 -21.10 -3.07
N GLY A 400 14.01 -21.14 -3.14
CA GLY A 400 14.75 -20.53 -4.24
C GLY A 400 14.82 -19.00 -4.21
N ASP A 401 14.44 -18.36 -3.10
CA ASP A 401 14.63 -16.93 -2.90
C ASP A 401 16.09 -16.60 -2.59
N GLU A 402 16.90 -16.58 -3.63
CA GLU A 402 18.36 -16.36 -3.54
C GLU A 402 18.72 -14.99 -2.93
N TYR A 403 17.82 -14.02 -3.00
CA TYR A 403 18.03 -12.66 -2.52
C TYR A 403 17.63 -12.48 -1.07
N ALA A 404 16.96 -13.48 -0.47
CA ALA A 404 16.40 -13.41 0.88
C ALA A 404 15.50 -12.16 1.08
N HIS A 405 14.57 -11.95 0.17
CA HIS A 405 13.65 -10.79 0.16
C HIS A 405 12.19 -11.20 -0.06
N SER A 406 11.86 -12.49 0.21
CA SER A 406 10.49 -13.01 0.15
C SER A 406 9.81 -12.75 -1.19
N PHE A 407 10.54 -12.95 -2.31
CA PHE A 407 10.11 -12.62 -3.67
C PHE A 407 9.68 -11.15 -3.85
N CYS A 408 10.35 -10.22 -3.19
CA CYS A 408 10.01 -8.78 -3.12
C CYS A 408 8.61 -8.51 -2.55
N SER A 409 8.16 -9.30 -1.56
CA SER A 409 6.83 -9.16 -0.99
C SER A 409 6.83 -9.36 0.53
N GLN A 410 5.72 -8.97 1.18
CA GLN A 410 5.47 -9.18 2.59
C GLN A 410 4.14 -9.94 2.73
N ILE A 411 4.17 -11.14 3.30
CA ILE A 411 2.97 -11.93 3.54
C ILE A 411 2.09 -11.17 4.54
N THR A 412 0.80 -11.06 4.23
CA THR A 412 -0.18 -10.37 5.07
C THR A 412 -1.29 -11.31 5.55
N SER A 413 -1.59 -12.36 4.81
CA SER A 413 -2.59 -13.36 5.21
C SER A 413 -2.43 -14.68 4.48
N VAL A 414 -3.11 -15.72 4.99
CA VAL A 414 -3.21 -17.04 4.36
C VAL A 414 -4.67 -17.46 4.30
N ILE A 415 -5.11 -17.98 3.16
CA ILE A 415 -6.45 -18.54 3.03
C ILE A 415 -6.39 -20.02 2.62
N LYS A 416 -7.22 -20.86 3.22
CA LYS A 416 -7.55 -22.18 2.66
C LYS A 416 -8.65 -22.01 1.61
N ILE A 417 -8.41 -22.51 0.41
CA ILE A 417 -9.42 -22.48 -0.66
C ILE A 417 -10.52 -23.51 -0.36
N PRO A 418 -11.78 -23.08 -0.27
CA PRO A 418 -12.89 -23.99 0.01
C PRO A 418 -13.00 -25.13 -1.00
N GLY A 419 -13.16 -26.35 -0.49
CA GLY A 419 -13.31 -27.56 -1.32
C GLY A 419 -12.02 -28.06 -1.97
N LYS A 420 -10.86 -27.48 -1.64
CA LYS A 420 -9.56 -27.90 -2.18
C LYS A 420 -8.54 -28.13 -1.06
N ASP A 421 -7.58 -29.00 -1.32
CA ASP A 421 -6.39 -29.14 -0.46
C ASP A 421 -5.33 -28.08 -0.86
N LEU A 422 -5.73 -26.83 -0.80
CA LEU A 422 -4.93 -25.69 -1.24
C LEU A 422 -4.98 -24.56 -0.21
N TYR A 423 -3.80 -24.18 0.26
CA TYR A 423 -3.60 -22.95 1.01
C TYR A 423 -2.85 -21.94 0.14
N VAL A 424 -3.24 -20.70 0.18
CA VAL A 424 -2.62 -19.61 -0.57
C VAL A 424 -2.03 -18.59 0.41
N ALA A 425 -0.71 -18.40 0.32
CA ALA A 425 -0.04 -17.29 0.98
C ALA A 425 -0.22 -16.04 0.14
N MET A 426 -0.74 -14.98 0.76
CA MET A 426 -1.09 -13.74 0.09
C MET A 426 -0.27 -12.61 0.65
N ALA A 427 0.37 -11.83 -0.23
CA ALA A 427 1.35 -10.83 0.14
C ALA A 427 1.19 -9.53 -0.65
N ASP A 428 1.57 -8.42 -0.03
CA ASP A 428 1.79 -7.14 -0.70
C ASP A 428 3.20 -7.06 -1.27
N ARG A 429 3.33 -6.61 -2.51
CA ARG A 429 4.58 -6.15 -3.12
C ARG A 429 4.59 -4.63 -3.08
N TRP A 430 5.03 -4.08 -1.95
CA TRP A 430 4.97 -2.65 -1.67
C TRP A 430 5.74 -1.77 -2.67
N LEU A 431 6.87 -2.28 -3.16
CA LEU A 431 7.76 -1.58 -4.06
C LEU A 431 7.98 -2.42 -5.34
N PRO A 432 7.03 -2.44 -6.28
CA PRO A 432 7.06 -3.33 -7.43
C PRO A 432 8.27 -3.11 -8.35
N HIS A 433 8.91 -1.95 -8.28
CA HIS A 433 10.12 -1.62 -9.03
C HIS A 433 11.41 -2.21 -8.43
N THR A 434 11.35 -2.83 -7.24
CA THR A 434 12.51 -3.43 -6.57
C THR A 434 12.60 -4.93 -6.79
N ASN A 435 12.26 -5.41 -7.97
CA ASN A 435 12.41 -6.82 -8.25
C ASN A 435 13.89 -7.21 -8.36
N LYS A 436 14.17 -8.53 -8.24
CA LYS A 436 15.55 -9.06 -8.19
C LYS A 436 16.41 -8.72 -9.41
N THR A 437 15.80 -8.39 -10.55
CA THR A 437 16.55 -8.04 -11.77
C THR A 437 17.13 -6.65 -11.72
N ASP A 438 16.59 -5.77 -10.88
CA ASP A 438 16.97 -4.35 -10.83
C ASP A 438 18.07 -4.07 -9.80
N ILE A 439 18.18 -4.94 -8.76
CA ILE A 439 19.14 -4.78 -7.66
C ILE A 439 19.99 -6.03 -7.52
N PRO A 440 21.33 -5.92 -7.64
CA PRO A 440 22.24 -7.06 -7.52
C PRO A 440 22.13 -7.73 -6.13
N LYS A 441 22.22 -9.07 -6.09
CA LYS A 441 22.14 -9.87 -4.87
C LYS A 441 23.10 -9.39 -3.75
N LYS A 442 24.34 -9.04 -4.12
CA LYS A 442 25.34 -8.52 -3.18
C LYS A 442 24.88 -7.22 -2.49
N ASP A 443 24.09 -6.38 -3.19
CA ASP A 443 23.64 -5.12 -2.67
C ASP A 443 22.48 -5.34 -1.69
N TRP A 444 21.60 -6.30 -1.95
CA TRP A 444 20.60 -6.76 -1.00
C TRP A 444 21.22 -7.31 0.28
N GLN A 445 22.22 -8.17 0.17
CA GLN A 445 22.93 -8.73 1.31
C GLN A 445 23.66 -7.65 2.11
N SER A 446 24.31 -6.70 1.44
CA SER A 446 24.94 -5.55 2.08
C SER A 446 23.95 -4.68 2.83
N PHE A 447 22.75 -4.45 2.25
CA PHE A 447 21.67 -3.71 2.88
C PHE A 447 21.23 -4.39 4.19
N LEU A 448 20.90 -5.67 4.17
CA LEU A 448 20.48 -6.42 5.36
C LEU A 448 21.58 -6.44 6.46
N THR A 449 22.84 -6.58 6.06
CA THR A 449 23.97 -6.55 7.00
C THR A 449 24.09 -5.18 7.67
N ARG A 450 23.94 -4.10 6.92
CA ARG A 450 23.99 -2.73 7.48
C ARG A 450 22.84 -2.46 8.45
N TYR A 451 21.65 -2.96 8.16
CA TYR A 451 20.54 -2.87 9.10
C TYR A 451 20.85 -3.58 10.42
N LYS A 452 21.44 -4.78 10.36
CA LYS A 452 21.87 -5.54 11.53
C LYS A 452 22.86 -4.78 12.41
N ASP A 453 23.74 -3.99 11.82
CA ASP A 453 24.80 -3.28 12.54
C ASP A 453 24.31 -1.95 13.16
N HIS A 454 23.12 -1.48 12.84
CA HIS A 454 22.50 -0.30 13.42
C HIS A 454 21.87 -0.65 14.77
N ARG A 455 22.68 -0.69 15.81
CA ARG A 455 22.27 -0.82 17.21
C ARG A 455 22.63 0.44 17.98
N PRO A 456 21.98 0.73 19.08
CA PRO A 456 20.86 0.10 19.77
C PRO A 456 19.57 0.83 19.55
N TYR A 457 18.55 0.12 19.53
CA TYR A 457 17.19 0.55 19.68
C TYR A 457 16.84 0.47 21.17
N PRO A 458 15.87 1.18 21.67
CA PRO A 458 14.60 1.56 21.09
C PRO A 458 14.34 3.06 20.94
N LYS A 459 15.24 3.92 21.37
CA LYS A 459 14.97 5.38 21.38
C LYS A 459 15.31 6.06 20.05
N ASP A 460 16.16 5.45 19.24
CA ASP A 460 16.67 6.00 17.99
C ASP A 460 16.19 5.21 16.78
N PHE A 461 14.99 4.60 16.86
CA PHE A 461 14.35 4.00 15.71
C PHE A 461 13.83 5.07 14.73
N ALA A 462 14.62 6.10 14.54
CA ALA A 462 14.64 6.80 13.28
C ALA A 462 15.17 5.79 12.26
N THR A 463 14.47 5.65 11.14
CA THR A 463 14.93 4.89 9.97
C THR A 463 16.45 4.91 9.90
N PRO A 464 17.15 3.77 9.97
CA PRO A 464 18.61 3.77 9.92
C PRO A 464 19.04 4.63 8.74
N LYS A 465 20.02 5.49 8.92
CA LYS A 465 20.68 6.18 7.80
C LYS A 465 21.46 5.13 6.99
N VAL A 466 20.73 4.23 6.37
CA VAL A 466 21.28 3.32 5.38
C VAL A 466 21.88 4.18 4.32
N ALA A 467 23.03 3.77 3.77
CA ALA A 467 23.69 4.54 2.74
C ALA A 467 22.63 5.05 1.75
N ASP A 468 22.39 6.34 1.80
CA ASP A 468 21.24 7.03 1.22
C ASP A 468 20.93 6.62 -0.21
N ARG A 469 21.96 6.25 -0.97
CA ARG A 469 21.81 5.82 -2.36
C ARG A 469 21.08 4.49 -2.52
N PHE A 470 21.40 3.49 -1.68
CA PHE A 470 20.75 2.18 -1.82
C PHE A 470 19.29 2.25 -1.34
N TYR A 471 19.05 2.89 -0.22
CA TYR A 471 17.69 3.12 0.29
C TYR A 471 16.84 3.90 -0.71
N THR A 472 17.42 4.93 -1.35
CA THR A 472 16.76 5.69 -2.40
C THR A 472 16.44 4.83 -3.63
N LEU A 473 17.29 3.87 -4.00
CA LEU A 473 17.02 2.94 -5.10
C LEU A 473 15.88 1.97 -4.78
N VAL A 474 15.83 1.42 -3.58
CA VAL A 474 14.80 0.45 -3.20
C VAL A 474 13.50 1.09 -2.75
N ASN A 475 13.55 2.31 -2.25
CA ASN A 475 12.38 3.03 -1.72
C ASN A 475 12.37 4.52 -2.10
N PRO A 476 12.45 4.86 -3.41
CA PRO A 476 12.67 6.23 -3.84
C PRO A 476 11.53 7.19 -3.46
N ASN A 477 10.28 6.71 -3.49
CA ASN A 477 9.10 7.56 -3.30
C ASN A 477 8.16 7.08 -2.20
N GLN A 478 8.32 5.85 -1.71
CA GLN A 478 7.32 5.17 -0.86
C GLN A 478 5.89 5.25 -1.44
N ASP A 479 5.79 5.16 -2.77
CA ASP A 479 4.53 5.28 -3.49
C ASP A 479 3.74 3.96 -3.40
N VAL A 480 3.30 3.63 -2.20
CA VAL A 480 2.62 2.36 -1.87
C VAL A 480 1.30 2.15 -2.62
N TYR A 481 0.73 3.19 -3.22
CA TYR A 481 -0.42 3.05 -4.11
C TYR A 481 -0.10 2.32 -5.42
N LYS A 482 1.19 2.11 -5.73
CA LYS A 482 1.67 1.30 -6.85
C LYS A 482 1.90 -0.15 -6.49
N ALA A 483 1.74 -0.50 -5.22
CA ALA A 483 1.93 -1.85 -4.74
C ALA A 483 1.09 -2.84 -5.55
N THR A 484 1.67 -4.01 -5.77
CA THR A 484 1.00 -5.14 -6.43
C THR A 484 0.88 -6.29 -5.43
N TYR A 485 0.38 -7.42 -5.88
CA TYR A 485 0.08 -8.54 -5.00
C TYR A 485 0.82 -9.81 -5.43
N VAL A 486 1.22 -10.62 -4.47
CA VAL A 486 1.87 -11.90 -4.70
C VAL A 486 1.03 -12.97 -3.99
N PHE A 487 0.21 -13.69 -4.74
CA PHE A 487 -0.58 -14.82 -4.26
C PHE A 487 0.07 -16.09 -4.76
N LEU A 488 0.56 -16.91 -3.85
CA LEU A 488 1.27 -18.15 -4.18
C LEU A 488 0.73 -19.33 -3.37
N PRO A 489 0.61 -20.51 -4.00
CA PRO A 489 0.21 -21.72 -3.30
C PRO A 489 1.27 -22.12 -2.27
N ILE A 490 0.82 -22.58 -1.11
CA ILE A 490 1.67 -23.19 -0.10
C ILE A 490 1.85 -24.66 -0.47
N VAL A 491 3.09 -25.13 -0.48
CA VAL A 491 3.47 -26.52 -0.66
C VAL A 491 4.10 -27.06 0.62
N VAL A 492 3.75 -28.29 1.01
CA VAL A 492 4.39 -28.91 2.17
C VAL A 492 5.67 -29.61 1.73
N LYS A 493 6.82 -29.21 2.28
CA LYS A 493 8.10 -29.84 2.03
C LYS A 493 8.76 -30.20 3.37
N ASP A 494 9.05 -31.46 3.55
CA ASP A 494 9.61 -31.99 4.81
C ASP A 494 8.75 -31.62 6.05
N GLY A 495 7.43 -31.56 5.89
CA GLY A 495 6.49 -31.18 6.95
C GLY A 495 6.42 -29.67 7.25
N ILE A 496 7.07 -28.83 6.43
CA ILE A 496 7.11 -27.38 6.57
C ILE A 496 6.25 -26.75 5.45
N PRO A 497 5.36 -25.81 5.76
CA PRO A 497 4.63 -25.04 4.75
C PRO A 497 5.58 -24.03 4.07
N MET A 498 5.88 -24.31 2.82
CA MET A 498 6.82 -23.56 1.99
C MET A 498 6.11 -22.86 0.84
N ILE A 499 6.75 -21.84 0.28
CA ILE A 499 6.24 -21.04 -0.83
C ILE A 499 7.24 -21.10 -1.97
N GLU A 500 6.79 -21.53 -3.15
CA GLU A 500 7.61 -21.58 -4.34
C GLU A 500 7.09 -20.55 -5.35
N TRP A 501 8.01 -19.83 -6.01
CA TRP A 501 7.61 -18.86 -7.04
C TRP A 501 6.98 -19.55 -8.25
N LYS A 502 5.88 -19.00 -8.70
CA LYS A 502 5.20 -19.35 -9.98
C LYS A 502 4.93 -18.07 -10.75
N ASP A 503 5.30 -18.03 -12.02
CA ASP A 503 5.01 -16.88 -12.89
C ASP A 503 3.49 -16.81 -13.19
N GLU A 504 2.84 -17.97 -13.25
CA GLU A 504 1.40 -18.13 -13.45
C GLU A 504 0.93 -19.44 -12.84
N TRP A 505 -0.26 -19.46 -12.26
CA TRP A 505 -0.88 -20.68 -11.73
C TRP A 505 -2.42 -20.55 -11.64
N LYS A 506 -3.12 -21.68 -11.48
CA LYS A 506 -4.58 -21.77 -11.42
C LYS A 506 -5.03 -22.59 -10.22
N LEU A 507 -6.25 -22.30 -9.73
CA LEU A 507 -6.89 -23.11 -8.68
C LEU A 507 -7.14 -24.55 -9.17
N GLU A 508 -7.40 -24.74 -10.46
CA GLU A 508 -7.64 -26.02 -11.09
C GLU A 508 -6.40 -26.92 -11.16
N ASP A 509 -5.21 -26.38 -10.94
CA ASP A 509 -3.96 -27.15 -10.85
C ASP A 509 -3.86 -27.96 -9.52
N TYR A 510 -4.82 -27.75 -8.60
CA TYR A 510 -4.88 -28.35 -7.26
C TYR A 510 -6.20 -29.09 -7.03
N GLU A 511 -6.13 -30.24 -6.32
CA GLU A 511 -7.28 -31.09 -5.99
C GLU A 511 -8.24 -30.47 -4.95
#